data_8e9bb5092c980282a7a99a291a673e4b
#
_entry.id   8e9bb5092c980282a7a99a291a673e4b
#
_cell.length_a   1.000
_cell.length_b   1.000
_cell.length_c   1.000
_cell.angle_alpha   90.00
_cell.angle_beta   90.00
_cell.angle_gamma   90.00
#
_symmetry.space_group_name_H-M   'P 1'
#
loop_
_entity.id
_entity.type
_entity.pdbx_description
1 polymer ?
#
loop_
_entity_poly.entity_id
_entity_poly.type
_entity_poly.pdbx_seq_one_letter_code
_entity_poly.pdbx_strand_id
1 'polypeptide(L)'
;MKNWKKGMAAALCAVMVMGLAAGCGGSEQSALDKVKEKGVLVWGTNSEFPPFESKNGAGEVVGVDAEIMAKVAEKMGVKLQVEDMEFDSLPAALQSGKIDVIGAGYTEDDERLKEMDFSTKYFKAKQVVVVRKGDTSIKTKDDLKNKKIGVQVGTTGDIEATDIEGAEVSRNASMLLACQDLKNGQVDAVIADSETMKYILQNMGEDIEVVQDIVYDDEYYGLAVKKGESELLDEINAVLQEMIDNGEIDQLLIKYSAQG
;
A
#
# COMPACT_ATOMS: atom_id res chain seq x y z
N MET A 1 80.93 -41.75 -4.97
CA MET A 1 81.54 -40.43 -5.09
C MET A 1 80.94 -39.75 -6.31
N LYS A 2 80.42 -38.56 -6.00
CA LYS A 2 80.25 -37.46 -6.94
C LYS A 2 79.10 -37.50 -7.98
N ASN A 3 78.04 -36.74 -7.64
CA ASN A 3 77.30 -35.83 -8.51
C ASN A 3 76.51 -36.35 -9.72
N TRP A 4 75.27 -36.74 -9.49
CA TRP A 4 74.28 -36.67 -10.51
C TRP A 4 72.96 -36.11 -9.85
N LYS A 5 72.98 -34.84 -9.70
CA LYS A 5 71.76 -34.07 -9.35
C LYS A 5 71.84 -32.76 -10.08
N LYS A 6 71.26 -32.65 -11.25
CA LYS A 6 70.80 -31.38 -11.88
C LYS A 6 70.17 -31.72 -13.24
N GLY A 7 68.87 -31.60 -13.34
CA GLY A 7 68.27 -31.66 -14.68
C GLY A 7 66.90 -32.29 -14.72
N MET A 8 65.96 -31.85 -13.86
CA MET A 8 64.57 -32.15 -14.12
C MET A 8 63.71 -31.18 -13.23
N ALA A 9 63.68 -29.94 -13.65
CA ALA A 9 62.84 -28.93 -13.05
C ALA A 9 62.56 -27.80 -14.06
N ALA A 10 61.89 -28.08 -15.14
CA ALA A 10 61.42 -27.07 -16.10
C ALA A 10 60.44 -27.66 -17.12
N ALA A 11 59.31 -28.25 -16.68
CA ALA A 11 58.22 -28.60 -17.57
C ALA A 11 56.95 -28.93 -16.81
N LEU A 12 56.50 -28.03 -15.93
CA LEU A 12 55.17 -28.15 -15.25
C LEU A 12 54.65 -26.80 -14.77
N CYS A 13 54.70 -25.77 -15.61
CA CYS A 13 54.06 -24.45 -15.30
C CYS A 13 53.42 -23.81 -16.54
N ALA A 14 52.62 -24.57 -17.29
CA ALA A 14 51.90 -23.96 -18.42
C ALA A 14 50.53 -24.61 -18.71
N VAL A 15 49.77 -25.03 -17.68
CA VAL A 15 48.38 -25.43 -17.84
C VAL A 15 47.60 -25.04 -16.55
N MET A 16 47.53 -23.76 -16.21
CA MET A 16 46.61 -23.27 -15.16
C MET A 16 46.33 -21.78 -15.31
N VAL A 17 45.95 -21.33 -16.49
CA VAL A 17 45.33 -20.00 -16.69
C VAL A 17 44.36 -20.09 -17.87
N MET A 18 43.32 -20.93 -17.77
CA MET A 18 42.12 -20.85 -18.59
C MET A 18 40.96 -21.48 -17.83
N GLY A 19 40.41 -20.73 -16.91
CA GLY A 19 39.26 -21.24 -16.15
C GLY A 19 38.71 -20.29 -15.07
N LEU A 20 38.81 -18.98 -15.30
CA LEU A 20 38.22 -18.02 -14.36
C LEU A 20 37.67 -16.79 -15.10
N ALA A 21 36.80 -17.05 -16.08
CA ALA A 21 35.98 -16.02 -16.70
C ALA A 21 34.56 -16.56 -16.93
N ALA A 22 34.06 -17.40 -16.00
CA ALA A 22 32.62 -17.51 -15.77
C ALA A 22 32.30 -16.44 -14.71
N GLY A 23 32.29 -15.18 -15.13
CA GLY A 23 31.66 -14.11 -14.37
C GLY A 23 30.20 -14.52 -14.14
N CYS A 24 29.89 -14.88 -12.91
CA CYS A 24 28.54 -14.91 -12.43
C CYS A 24 27.98 -13.48 -12.50
N GLY A 25 27.53 -13.05 -13.65
CA GLY A 25 26.48 -12.08 -13.80
C GLY A 25 25.18 -12.81 -13.50
N GLY A 26 24.95 -13.15 -12.25
CA GLY A 26 23.62 -13.50 -11.79
C GLY A 26 22.81 -12.21 -11.89
N SER A 27 22.01 -12.04 -12.95
CA SER A 27 20.90 -11.10 -12.93
C SER A 27 20.09 -11.46 -11.71
N GLU A 28 19.91 -10.54 -10.76
CA GLU A 28 18.97 -10.76 -9.69
C GLU A 28 17.64 -11.14 -10.33
N GLN A 29 17.10 -12.26 -9.89
CA GLN A 29 15.82 -12.77 -10.38
C GLN A 29 14.74 -11.73 -10.10
N SER A 30 13.95 -11.35 -11.11
CA SER A 30 12.89 -10.35 -10.97
C SER A 30 11.82 -10.80 -9.97
N ALA A 31 11.05 -9.86 -9.42
CA ALA A 31 9.94 -10.22 -8.54
C ALA A 31 8.92 -11.08 -9.28
N LEU A 32 8.66 -10.80 -10.56
CA LEU A 32 7.75 -11.59 -11.39
C LEU A 32 8.21 -13.05 -11.50
N ASP A 33 9.49 -13.29 -11.78
CA ASP A 33 10.04 -14.64 -11.86
C ASP A 33 9.91 -15.39 -10.53
N LYS A 34 10.23 -14.71 -9.41
CA LYS A 34 10.08 -15.27 -8.06
C LYS A 34 8.64 -15.65 -7.76
N VAL A 35 7.67 -14.79 -8.11
CA VAL A 35 6.23 -15.04 -7.95
C VAL A 35 5.80 -16.24 -8.80
N LYS A 36 6.22 -16.32 -10.08
CA LYS A 36 5.89 -17.42 -11.00
C LYS A 36 6.52 -18.76 -10.54
N GLU A 37 7.78 -18.75 -10.10
CA GLU A 37 8.46 -19.95 -9.58
C GLU A 37 7.82 -20.47 -8.28
N LYS A 38 7.52 -19.57 -7.36
CA LYS A 38 6.85 -19.85 -6.08
C LYS A 38 5.38 -20.26 -6.26
N GLY A 39 4.76 -19.86 -7.39
CA GLY A 39 3.35 -20.08 -7.68
C GLY A 39 2.39 -19.32 -6.76
N VAL A 40 2.87 -18.26 -6.11
CA VAL A 40 2.12 -17.45 -5.13
C VAL A 40 2.47 -15.98 -5.29
N LEU A 41 1.45 -15.12 -5.40
CA LEU A 41 1.54 -13.67 -5.27
C LEU A 41 1.13 -13.29 -3.85
N VAL A 42 2.01 -12.62 -3.11
CA VAL A 42 1.72 -12.19 -1.73
C VAL A 42 1.28 -10.73 -1.73
N TRP A 43 0.03 -10.52 -1.41
CA TRP A 43 -0.61 -9.21 -1.32
C TRP A 43 -0.62 -8.71 0.13
N GLY A 44 -0.03 -7.54 0.39
CA GLY A 44 -0.10 -6.84 1.66
C GLY A 44 -1.24 -5.82 1.68
N THR A 45 -2.05 -5.84 2.73
CA THR A 45 -3.18 -4.95 2.93
C THR A 45 -3.41 -4.63 4.40
N ASN A 46 -4.31 -3.66 4.67
CA ASN A 46 -4.86 -3.41 6.00
C ASN A 46 -6.40 -3.48 5.92
N SER A 47 -6.97 -4.61 6.32
CA SER A 47 -8.38 -4.95 6.10
C SER A 47 -9.38 -4.18 6.99
N GLU A 48 -9.08 -2.92 7.30
CA GLU A 48 -9.94 -1.99 8.04
C GLU A 48 -10.26 -0.72 7.23
N PHE A 49 -10.24 -0.83 5.89
CA PHE A 49 -10.42 0.31 4.98
C PHE A 49 -11.52 0.06 3.92
N PRO A 50 -12.79 -0.15 4.33
CA PRO A 50 -13.90 -0.32 3.39
C PRO A 50 -14.14 0.96 2.55
N PRO A 51 -14.56 0.85 1.30
CA PRO A 51 -14.97 -0.36 0.55
C PRO A 51 -13.81 -1.08 -0.15
N PHE A 52 -12.55 -0.67 0.03
CA PHE A 52 -11.40 -1.21 -0.68
C PHE A 52 -10.98 -2.57 -0.11
N GLU A 53 -10.86 -2.68 1.21
CA GLU A 53 -10.60 -3.92 1.92
C GLU A 53 -11.26 -3.94 3.30
N SER A 54 -11.93 -5.05 3.60
CA SER A 54 -12.54 -5.31 4.90
C SER A 54 -12.68 -6.81 5.13
N LYS A 55 -12.94 -7.23 6.37
CA LYS A 55 -13.24 -8.64 6.67
C LYS A 55 -14.74 -8.90 6.59
N ASN A 56 -15.11 -9.93 5.82
CA ASN A 56 -16.47 -10.44 5.83
C ASN A 56 -16.77 -11.28 7.09
N GLY A 57 -18.01 -11.74 7.23
CA GLY A 57 -18.43 -12.57 8.37
C GLY A 57 -17.70 -13.93 8.52
N ALA A 58 -16.97 -14.38 7.51
CA ALA A 58 -16.12 -15.55 7.53
C ALA A 58 -14.66 -15.24 7.89
N GLY A 59 -14.30 -13.94 8.04
CA GLY A 59 -12.95 -13.48 8.31
C GLY A 59 -12.06 -13.37 7.06
N GLU A 60 -12.65 -13.49 5.86
CA GLU A 60 -11.93 -13.34 4.59
C GLU A 60 -11.84 -11.86 4.23
N VAL A 61 -10.72 -11.45 3.65
CA VAL A 61 -10.55 -10.09 3.13
C VAL A 61 -11.31 -9.94 1.82
N VAL A 62 -12.21 -8.97 1.77
CA VAL A 62 -13.08 -8.65 0.63
C VAL A 62 -13.05 -7.15 0.36
N GLY A 63 -13.37 -6.72 -0.85
CA GLY A 63 -13.39 -5.31 -1.23
C GLY A 63 -12.88 -5.11 -2.65
N VAL A 64 -12.75 -3.86 -3.05
CA VAL A 64 -12.29 -3.49 -4.41
C VAL A 64 -10.87 -4.01 -4.65
N ASP A 65 -9.95 -3.77 -3.72
CA ASP A 65 -8.54 -4.18 -3.84
C ASP A 65 -8.41 -5.70 -3.79
N ALA A 66 -9.24 -6.38 -2.98
CA ALA A 66 -9.27 -7.84 -2.92
C ALA A 66 -9.66 -8.47 -4.28
N GLU A 67 -10.68 -7.91 -4.95
CA GLU A 67 -11.12 -8.39 -6.27
C GLU A 67 -10.07 -8.10 -7.35
N ILE A 68 -9.45 -6.91 -7.33
CA ILE A 68 -8.35 -6.56 -8.23
C ILE A 68 -7.20 -7.57 -8.07
N MET A 69 -6.75 -7.79 -6.84
CA MET A 69 -5.63 -8.70 -6.56
C MET A 69 -5.94 -10.16 -6.89
N ALA A 70 -7.17 -10.60 -6.67
CA ALA A 70 -7.62 -11.93 -7.07
C ALA A 70 -7.53 -12.11 -8.60
N LYS A 71 -7.96 -11.10 -9.36
CA LYS A 71 -7.91 -11.12 -10.83
C LYS A 71 -6.48 -11.05 -11.36
N VAL A 72 -5.60 -10.27 -10.71
CA VAL A 72 -4.16 -10.24 -11.03
C VAL A 72 -3.53 -11.63 -10.85
N ALA A 73 -3.75 -12.27 -9.70
CA ALA A 73 -3.20 -13.60 -9.42
C ALA A 73 -3.74 -14.66 -10.39
N GLU A 74 -5.05 -14.60 -10.71
CA GLU A 74 -5.69 -15.49 -11.72
C GLU A 74 -5.04 -15.34 -13.10
N LYS A 75 -4.85 -14.10 -13.57
CA LYS A 75 -4.24 -13.80 -14.88
C LYS A 75 -2.79 -14.28 -14.94
N MET A 76 -2.04 -14.15 -13.83
CA MET A 76 -0.68 -14.66 -13.72
C MET A 76 -0.60 -16.19 -13.57
N GLY A 77 -1.73 -16.87 -13.31
CA GLY A 77 -1.78 -18.33 -13.09
C GLY A 77 -1.16 -18.76 -11.75
N VAL A 78 -1.18 -17.89 -10.73
CA VAL A 78 -0.62 -18.15 -9.39
C VAL A 78 -1.70 -18.04 -8.33
N LYS A 79 -1.42 -18.52 -7.10
CA LYS A 79 -2.31 -18.36 -5.96
C LYS A 79 -2.13 -16.96 -5.36
N LEU A 80 -3.23 -16.36 -4.91
CA LEU A 80 -3.17 -15.17 -4.06
C LEU A 80 -3.00 -15.58 -2.60
N GLN A 81 -2.02 -14.98 -1.91
CA GLN A 81 -1.85 -15.04 -0.46
C GLN A 81 -2.03 -13.63 0.10
N VAL A 82 -2.87 -13.49 1.11
CA VAL A 82 -3.14 -12.21 1.76
C VAL A 82 -2.32 -12.12 3.04
N GLU A 83 -1.59 -11.01 3.20
CA GLU A 83 -0.89 -10.61 4.42
C GLU A 83 -1.56 -9.35 4.97
N ASP A 84 -2.47 -9.54 5.93
CA ASP A 84 -3.18 -8.45 6.61
C ASP A 84 -2.32 -7.93 7.78
N MET A 85 -2.03 -6.63 7.78
CA MET A 85 -1.16 -6.00 8.77
C MET A 85 -1.49 -4.52 8.97
N GLU A 86 -0.88 -3.88 9.97
CA GLU A 86 -1.00 -2.44 10.17
C GLU A 86 -0.52 -1.67 8.92
N PHE A 87 -1.25 -0.60 8.56
CA PHE A 87 -1.02 0.15 7.32
C PHE A 87 0.41 0.70 7.21
N ASP A 88 0.95 1.26 8.29
CA ASP A 88 2.31 1.80 8.35
C ASP A 88 3.43 0.75 8.27
N SER A 89 3.08 -0.53 8.44
CA SER A 89 4.01 -1.65 8.29
C SER A 89 4.16 -2.13 6.84
N LEU A 90 3.23 -1.77 5.94
CA LEU A 90 3.20 -2.22 4.55
C LEU A 90 4.47 -1.86 3.77
N PRO A 91 5.01 -0.61 3.84
CA PRO A 91 6.24 -0.26 3.13
C PRO A 91 7.43 -1.13 3.53
N ALA A 92 7.64 -1.36 4.83
CA ALA A 92 8.72 -2.20 5.32
C ALA A 92 8.57 -3.68 4.90
N ALA A 93 7.33 -4.19 4.88
CA ALA A 93 7.02 -5.53 4.41
C ALA A 93 7.33 -5.69 2.91
N LEU A 94 7.01 -4.68 2.09
CA LEU A 94 7.34 -4.65 0.66
C LEU A 94 8.86 -4.62 0.43
N GLN A 95 9.57 -3.73 1.13
CA GLN A 95 11.03 -3.59 0.98
C GLN A 95 11.78 -4.85 1.40
N SER A 96 11.30 -5.55 2.44
CA SER A 96 11.90 -6.81 2.89
C SER A 96 11.54 -8.03 2.02
N GLY A 97 10.59 -7.89 1.08
CA GLY A 97 10.08 -8.99 0.27
C GLY A 97 9.16 -9.96 1.04
N LYS A 98 8.61 -9.54 2.18
CA LYS A 98 7.56 -10.28 2.89
C LYS A 98 6.26 -10.29 2.08
N ILE A 99 5.97 -9.20 1.37
CA ILE A 99 4.89 -9.06 0.41
C ILE A 99 5.46 -8.67 -0.96
N ASP A 100 4.77 -9.00 -2.01
CA ASP A 100 5.15 -8.69 -3.40
C ASP A 100 4.46 -7.41 -3.89
N VAL A 101 3.26 -7.10 -3.38
CA VAL A 101 2.42 -5.96 -3.79
C VAL A 101 1.71 -5.38 -2.57
N ILE A 102 1.60 -4.04 -2.49
CA ILE A 102 0.68 -3.32 -1.61
C ILE A 102 -0.59 -2.99 -2.40
N GLY A 103 -1.76 -3.36 -1.88
CA GLY A 103 -3.07 -2.91 -2.30
C GLY A 103 -3.87 -2.62 -1.03
N ALA A 104 -4.08 -1.35 -0.72
CA ALA A 104 -4.61 -0.91 0.57
C ALA A 104 -5.24 0.49 0.49
N GLY A 105 -5.96 0.80 -0.62
CA GLY A 105 -6.34 2.17 -0.89
C GLY A 105 -5.09 3.09 -0.88
N TYR A 106 -4.00 2.62 -1.50
CA TYR A 106 -2.68 3.18 -1.26
C TYR A 106 -2.40 4.37 -2.19
N THR A 107 -2.37 5.58 -1.63
CA THR A 107 -2.13 6.83 -2.37
C THR A 107 -0.71 6.89 -2.91
N GLU A 108 -0.58 7.19 -4.22
CA GLU A 108 0.69 7.59 -4.82
C GLU A 108 1.04 9.02 -4.38
N ASP A 109 2.20 9.21 -3.79
CA ASP A 109 2.79 10.51 -3.45
C ASP A 109 4.28 10.57 -3.75
N ASP A 110 4.85 11.78 -3.74
CA ASP A 110 6.25 12.02 -4.12
C ASP A 110 7.28 11.30 -3.21
N GLU A 111 6.97 11.08 -1.93
CA GLU A 111 7.86 10.40 -0.99
C GLU A 111 7.81 8.89 -1.24
N ARG A 112 6.63 8.33 -1.40
CA ARG A 112 6.43 6.91 -1.70
C ARG A 112 7.03 6.53 -3.05
N LEU A 113 6.93 7.42 -4.07
CA LEU A 113 7.55 7.23 -5.38
C LEU A 113 9.08 7.13 -5.35
N LYS A 114 9.75 7.58 -4.31
CA LYS A 114 11.21 7.40 -4.16
C LYS A 114 11.58 5.95 -3.83
N GLU A 115 10.71 5.22 -3.16
CA GLU A 115 10.98 3.90 -2.60
C GLU A 115 10.26 2.75 -3.31
N MET A 116 9.16 3.05 -4.02
CA MET A 116 8.33 2.06 -4.71
C MET A 116 7.83 2.58 -6.05
N ASP A 117 7.37 1.67 -6.91
CA ASP A 117 6.71 2.01 -8.17
C ASP A 117 5.22 1.70 -8.05
N PHE A 118 4.40 2.56 -8.68
CA PHE A 118 2.95 2.47 -8.63
C PHE A 118 2.36 2.02 -9.97
N SER A 119 1.26 1.32 -9.88
CA SER A 119 0.44 0.93 -11.01
C SER A 119 -0.35 2.10 -11.62
N THR A 120 -1.05 1.83 -12.71
CA THR A 120 -2.12 2.70 -13.21
C THR A 120 -3.06 3.06 -12.05
N LYS A 121 -3.44 4.33 -11.96
CA LYS A 121 -4.37 4.86 -10.96
C LYS A 121 -5.77 4.31 -11.23
N TYR A 122 -6.35 3.65 -10.23
CA TYR A 122 -7.66 3.02 -10.37
C TYR A 122 -8.78 3.74 -9.61
N PHE A 123 -8.42 4.61 -8.67
CA PHE A 123 -9.41 5.37 -7.90
C PHE A 123 -8.91 6.79 -7.59
N LYS A 124 -9.86 7.74 -7.59
CA LYS A 124 -9.63 9.14 -7.23
C LYS A 124 -10.21 9.39 -5.83
N ALA A 125 -9.35 9.70 -4.88
CA ALA A 125 -9.68 9.93 -3.48
C ALA A 125 -9.54 11.41 -3.09
N LYS A 126 -9.98 11.73 -1.87
CA LYS A 126 -9.77 13.01 -1.19
C LYS A 126 -9.71 12.80 0.30
N GLN A 127 -8.93 13.65 0.99
CA GLN A 127 -9.05 13.79 2.42
C GLN A 127 -10.27 14.66 2.78
N VAL A 128 -10.91 14.34 3.89
CA VAL A 128 -11.99 15.12 4.51
C VAL A 128 -11.72 15.34 5.98
N VAL A 129 -12.29 16.43 6.52
CA VAL A 129 -12.27 16.70 7.96
C VAL A 129 -13.60 16.29 8.55
N VAL A 130 -13.55 15.54 9.65
CA VAL A 130 -14.71 15.05 10.38
C VAL A 130 -14.71 15.63 11.79
N VAL A 131 -15.86 16.07 12.26
CA VAL A 131 -16.08 16.64 13.60
C VAL A 131 -17.27 15.97 14.27
N ARG A 132 -17.43 16.19 15.56
CA ARG A 132 -18.65 15.77 16.26
C ARG A 132 -19.86 16.49 15.67
N LYS A 133 -20.98 15.80 15.63
CA LYS A 133 -22.24 16.33 15.11
C LYS A 133 -22.60 17.65 15.80
N GLY A 134 -22.82 18.69 14.98
CA GLY A 134 -23.20 20.03 15.45
C GLY A 134 -22.05 20.87 16.00
N ASP A 135 -20.79 20.39 15.90
CA ASP A 135 -19.63 21.21 16.21
C ASP A 135 -19.41 22.25 15.11
N THR A 136 -19.48 23.52 15.48
CA THR A 136 -19.26 24.64 14.55
C THR A 136 -17.94 25.36 14.76
N SER A 137 -17.03 24.80 15.56
CA SER A 137 -15.76 25.42 15.91
C SER A 137 -14.68 25.24 14.82
N ILE A 138 -14.89 24.26 13.92
CA ILE A 138 -13.98 23.96 12.80
C ILE A 138 -14.77 24.11 11.51
N LYS A 139 -14.41 25.09 10.69
CA LYS A 139 -15.04 25.38 9.37
C LYS A 139 -14.03 25.61 8.27
N THR A 140 -12.79 25.94 8.62
CA THR A 140 -11.68 26.19 7.70
C THR A 140 -10.46 25.41 8.11
N LYS A 141 -9.49 25.26 7.22
CA LYS A 141 -8.20 24.64 7.55
C LYS A 141 -7.46 25.35 8.69
N ASP A 142 -7.63 26.68 8.80
CA ASP A 142 -7.00 27.47 9.86
C ASP A 142 -7.57 27.15 11.25
N ASP A 143 -8.83 26.72 11.34
CA ASP A 143 -9.46 26.34 12.61
C ASP A 143 -8.90 25.02 13.18
N LEU A 144 -8.17 24.25 12.37
CA LEU A 144 -7.46 23.03 12.81
C LEU A 144 -6.15 23.33 13.57
N LYS A 145 -5.64 24.56 13.50
CA LYS A 145 -4.44 24.96 14.24
C LYS A 145 -4.63 24.81 15.74
N ASN A 146 -3.63 24.25 16.41
CA ASN A 146 -3.62 23.95 17.85
C ASN A 146 -4.77 23.02 18.30
N LYS A 147 -5.37 22.25 17.39
CA LYS A 147 -6.37 21.23 17.70
C LYS A 147 -5.73 19.87 17.86
N LYS A 148 -6.45 18.98 18.56
CA LYS A 148 -6.11 17.58 18.65
C LYS A 148 -6.79 16.84 17.51
N ILE A 149 -5.99 16.25 16.61
CA ILE A 149 -6.47 15.65 15.36
C ILE A 149 -6.19 14.14 15.37
N GLY A 150 -7.24 13.34 15.23
CA GLY A 150 -7.15 11.89 15.07
C GLY A 150 -6.90 11.51 13.61
N VAL A 151 -6.00 10.55 13.40
CA VAL A 151 -5.67 10.02 12.07
C VAL A 151 -5.37 8.52 12.17
N GLN A 152 -5.39 7.81 11.05
CA GLN A 152 -4.74 6.52 10.96
C GLN A 152 -3.27 6.74 10.64
N VAL A 153 -2.37 6.05 11.37
CA VAL A 153 -0.93 6.20 11.23
C VAL A 153 -0.45 5.85 9.83
N GLY A 154 0.46 6.69 9.28
CA GLY A 154 1.11 6.44 7.98
C GLY A 154 0.26 6.76 6.74
N THR A 155 -0.98 7.24 6.90
CA THR A 155 -1.84 7.69 5.79
C THR A 155 -1.50 9.11 5.35
N THR A 156 -2.04 9.53 4.19
CA THR A 156 -1.95 10.93 3.75
C THR A 156 -2.68 11.87 4.70
N GLY A 157 -3.73 11.42 5.37
CA GLY A 157 -4.39 12.16 6.45
C GLY A 157 -3.46 12.43 7.65
N ASP A 158 -2.54 11.51 7.97
CA ASP A 158 -1.52 11.72 9.00
C ASP A 158 -0.49 12.76 8.54
N ILE A 159 -0.09 12.74 7.27
CA ILE A 159 0.82 13.75 6.69
C ILE A 159 0.16 15.14 6.77
N GLU A 160 -1.07 15.27 6.28
CA GLU A 160 -1.83 16.52 6.31
C GLU A 160 -1.99 17.06 7.74
N ALA A 161 -2.33 16.20 8.71
CA ALA A 161 -2.47 16.60 10.11
C ALA A 161 -1.14 17.05 10.73
N THR A 162 -0.04 16.41 10.35
CA THR A 162 1.30 16.72 10.87
C THR A 162 1.78 18.11 10.41
N ASP A 163 1.38 18.53 9.21
CA ASP A 163 1.75 19.83 8.64
C ASP A 163 0.92 21.00 9.19
N ILE A 164 -0.13 20.73 9.97
CA ILE A 164 -0.96 21.78 10.59
C ILE A 164 -0.24 22.39 11.79
N GLU A 165 -0.05 23.70 11.77
CA GLU A 165 0.64 24.47 12.80
C GLU A 165 0.04 24.25 14.19
N GLY A 166 0.84 23.72 15.11
CA GLY A 166 0.47 23.51 16.51
C GLY A 166 -0.53 22.37 16.74
N ALA A 167 -0.89 21.59 15.74
CA ALA A 167 -1.79 20.45 15.92
C ALA A 167 -1.14 19.35 16.77
N GLU A 168 -1.92 18.75 17.67
CA GLU A 168 -1.56 17.53 18.39
C GLU A 168 -2.12 16.33 17.63
N VAL A 169 -1.28 15.56 16.94
CA VAL A 169 -1.72 14.44 16.11
C VAL A 169 -1.84 13.16 16.93
N SER A 170 -3.06 12.64 17.06
CA SER A 170 -3.39 11.35 17.69
C SER A 170 -3.42 10.25 16.63
N ARG A 171 -2.38 9.41 16.60
CA ARG A 171 -2.21 8.34 15.63
C ARG A 171 -2.87 7.06 16.11
N ASN A 172 -3.78 6.54 15.33
CA ASN A 172 -4.54 5.32 15.60
C ASN A 172 -4.16 4.21 14.60
N ALA A 173 -4.36 2.96 14.98
CA ALA A 173 -4.13 1.81 14.12
C ALA A 173 -5.13 1.77 12.95
N SER A 174 -6.35 2.30 13.14
CA SER A 174 -7.36 2.36 12.09
C SER A 174 -8.16 3.67 12.11
N MET A 175 -8.79 3.96 10.98
CA MET A 175 -9.69 5.11 10.81
C MET A 175 -10.90 5.03 11.75
N LEU A 176 -11.43 3.82 11.96
CA LEU A 176 -12.56 3.61 12.87
C LEU A 176 -12.20 3.98 14.31
N LEU A 177 -10.99 3.63 14.78
CA LEU A 177 -10.50 4.01 16.12
C LEU A 177 -10.37 5.52 16.25
N ALA A 178 -9.83 6.21 15.24
CA ALA A 178 -9.77 7.68 15.23
C ALA A 178 -11.16 8.31 15.34
N CYS A 179 -12.16 7.76 14.64
CA CYS A 179 -13.54 8.21 14.73
C CYS A 179 -14.18 7.93 16.10
N GLN A 180 -13.82 6.82 16.74
CA GLN A 180 -14.27 6.54 18.12
C GLN A 180 -13.67 7.53 19.12
N ASP A 181 -12.38 7.88 18.95
CA ASP A 181 -11.74 8.92 19.76
C ASP A 181 -12.43 10.28 19.58
N LEU A 182 -12.81 10.63 18.34
CA LEU A 182 -13.58 11.84 18.05
C LEU A 182 -14.94 11.84 18.76
N LYS A 183 -15.69 10.76 18.63
CA LYS A 183 -17.00 10.59 19.30
C LYS A 183 -16.88 10.74 20.82
N ASN A 184 -15.82 10.18 21.41
CA ASN A 184 -15.56 10.22 22.86
C ASN A 184 -14.96 11.55 23.33
N GLY A 185 -14.68 12.51 22.43
CA GLY A 185 -14.10 13.82 22.76
C GLY A 185 -12.62 13.76 23.11
N GLN A 186 -11.91 12.71 22.72
CA GLN A 186 -10.46 12.56 22.92
C GLN A 186 -9.66 13.35 21.88
N VAL A 187 -10.28 13.60 20.72
CA VAL A 187 -9.77 14.48 19.66
C VAL A 187 -10.85 15.48 19.25
N ASP A 188 -10.43 16.58 18.61
CA ASP A 188 -11.32 17.65 18.15
C ASP A 188 -11.84 17.40 16.74
N ALA A 189 -11.00 16.81 15.89
CA ALA A 189 -11.31 16.46 14.51
C ALA A 189 -10.61 15.15 14.12
N VAL A 190 -11.05 14.57 12.99
CA VAL A 190 -10.35 13.47 12.29
C VAL A 190 -10.09 13.92 10.86
N ILE A 191 -8.90 13.61 10.31
CA ILE A 191 -8.61 13.73 8.88
C ILE A 191 -8.55 12.33 8.30
N ALA A 192 -9.31 12.10 7.22
CA ALA A 192 -9.56 10.76 6.71
C ALA A 192 -9.99 10.76 5.25
N ASP A 193 -9.87 9.61 4.59
CA ASP A 193 -10.33 9.40 3.23
C ASP A 193 -11.85 9.44 3.10
N SER A 194 -12.33 10.14 2.08
CA SER A 194 -13.75 10.43 1.89
C SER A 194 -14.62 9.19 1.70
N GLU A 195 -14.14 8.17 0.97
CA GLU A 195 -14.95 6.98 0.68
C GLU A 195 -15.07 6.08 1.92
N THR A 196 -13.97 5.87 2.63
CA THR A 196 -13.97 5.13 3.90
C THR A 196 -14.81 5.85 4.93
N MET A 197 -14.78 7.19 4.96
CA MET A 197 -15.63 7.97 5.85
C MET A 197 -17.11 7.85 5.51
N LYS A 198 -17.51 7.80 4.24
CA LYS A 198 -18.92 7.54 3.89
C LYS A 198 -19.41 6.23 4.47
N TYR A 199 -18.58 5.16 4.36
CA TYR A 199 -18.90 3.86 4.93
C TYR A 199 -18.97 3.89 6.47
N ILE A 200 -18.01 4.52 7.14
CA ILE A 200 -17.97 4.64 8.60
C ILE A 200 -19.19 5.42 9.11
N LEU A 201 -19.54 6.52 8.45
CA LEU A 201 -20.70 7.34 8.83
C LEU A 201 -22.03 6.59 8.74
N GLN A 202 -22.20 5.72 7.75
CA GLN A 202 -23.38 4.87 7.65
C GLN A 202 -23.55 3.94 8.86
N ASN A 203 -22.44 3.49 9.44
CA ASN A 203 -22.42 2.52 10.54
C ASN A 203 -22.29 3.14 11.93
N MET A 204 -21.66 4.32 12.06
CA MET A 204 -21.49 5.02 13.34
C MET A 204 -22.69 5.90 13.74
N GLY A 205 -23.65 6.07 12.84
CA GLY A 205 -24.84 6.88 13.11
C GLY A 205 -24.57 8.39 13.06
N GLU A 206 -25.37 9.16 13.84
CA GLU A 206 -25.43 10.62 13.76
C GLU A 206 -24.46 11.36 14.70
N ASP A 207 -23.43 10.69 15.24
CA ASP A 207 -22.56 11.28 16.27
C ASP A 207 -21.44 12.17 15.70
N ILE A 208 -21.05 11.94 14.44
CA ILE A 208 -19.99 12.68 13.73
C ILE A 208 -20.45 13.10 12.35
N GLU A 209 -19.83 14.14 11.77
CA GLU A 209 -20.17 14.66 10.45
C GLU A 209 -18.96 15.24 9.72
N VAL A 210 -19.01 15.22 8.39
CA VAL A 210 -17.97 15.82 7.53
C VAL A 210 -18.14 17.33 7.45
N VAL A 211 -17.05 18.08 7.62
CA VAL A 211 -16.99 19.52 7.38
C VAL A 211 -16.90 19.78 5.88
N GLN A 212 -18.00 20.24 5.28
CA GLN A 212 -18.10 20.36 3.81
C GLN A 212 -17.23 21.48 3.21
N ASP A 213 -16.89 22.50 3.99
CA ASP A 213 -16.19 23.70 3.51
C ASP A 213 -14.66 23.51 3.47
N ILE A 214 -14.13 22.43 4.07
CA ILE A 214 -12.71 22.10 4.03
C ILE A 214 -12.44 21.15 2.87
N VAL A 215 -11.71 21.62 1.87
CA VAL A 215 -11.38 20.86 0.66
C VAL A 215 -9.88 20.61 0.61
N TYR A 216 -9.51 19.34 0.43
CA TYR A 216 -8.15 18.91 0.10
C TYR A 216 -8.02 18.61 -1.39
N ASP A 217 -6.79 18.57 -1.87
CA ASP A 217 -6.50 18.20 -3.26
C ASP A 217 -6.90 16.74 -3.55
N ASP A 218 -7.07 16.45 -4.84
CA ASP A 218 -7.38 15.10 -5.27
C ASP A 218 -6.16 14.20 -5.11
N GLU A 219 -6.37 13.01 -4.59
CA GLU A 219 -5.40 11.94 -4.46
C GLU A 219 -5.75 10.75 -5.37
N TYR A 220 -4.80 9.86 -5.63
CA TYR A 220 -5.05 8.72 -6.48
C TYR A 220 -4.48 7.45 -5.88
N TYR A 221 -5.28 6.40 -5.83
CA TYR A 221 -4.83 5.07 -5.41
C TYR A 221 -4.25 4.29 -6.57
N GLY A 222 -3.17 3.60 -6.27
CA GLY A 222 -2.52 2.60 -7.12
C GLY A 222 -2.06 1.41 -6.28
N LEU A 223 -1.76 0.32 -6.95
CA LEU A 223 -1.06 -0.80 -6.34
C LEU A 223 0.43 -0.49 -6.36
N ALA A 224 1.15 -0.77 -5.28
CA ALA A 224 2.57 -0.48 -5.20
C ALA A 224 3.42 -1.76 -5.18
N VAL A 225 4.52 -1.75 -5.94
CA VAL A 225 5.54 -2.78 -5.96
C VAL A 225 6.88 -2.20 -5.54
N LYS A 226 7.84 -3.04 -5.17
CA LYS A 226 9.19 -2.60 -4.84
C LYS A 226 9.79 -1.86 -6.03
N LYS A 227 10.57 -0.82 -5.75
CA LYS A 227 11.21 0.02 -6.76
C LYS A 227 12.05 -0.81 -7.75
N GLY A 228 11.77 -0.61 -9.05
CA GLY A 228 12.47 -1.28 -10.15
C GLY A 228 11.85 -2.61 -10.60
N GLU A 229 10.77 -3.10 -9.95
CA GLU A 229 10.10 -4.35 -10.34
C GLU A 229 9.07 -4.12 -11.46
N SER A 230 9.57 -3.58 -12.60
CA SER A 230 8.72 -3.18 -13.73
C SER A 230 7.96 -4.33 -14.39
N GLU A 231 8.55 -5.54 -14.46
CA GLU A 231 7.88 -6.69 -15.07
C GLU A 231 6.64 -7.13 -14.29
N LEU A 232 6.71 -7.13 -12.94
CA LEU A 232 5.55 -7.41 -12.10
C LEU A 232 4.50 -6.30 -12.23
N LEU A 233 4.95 -5.05 -12.29
CA LEU A 233 4.08 -3.90 -12.46
C LEU A 233 3.35 -3.91 -13.81
N ASP A 234 4.00 -4.34 -14.89
CA ASP A 234 3.39 -4.46 -16.22
C ASP A 234 2.27 -5.50 -16.25
N GLU A 235 2.45 -6.65 -15.59
CA GLU A 235 1.39 -7.67 -15.45
C GLU A 235 0.18 -7.11 -14.66
N ILE A 236 0.43 -6.38 -13.58
CA ILE A 236 -0.60 -5.71 -12.77
C ILE A 236 -1.33 -4.66 -13.62
N ASN A 237 -0.60 -3.81 -14.33
CA ASN A 237 -1.15 -2.75 -15.16
C ASN A 237 -2.02 -3.29 -16.30
N ALA A 238 -1.64 -4.41 -16.90
CA ALA A 238 -2.44 -5.03 -17.96
C ALA A 238 -3.82 -5.46 -17.43
N VAL A 239 -3.90 -5.98 -16.20
CA VAL A 239 -5.18 -6.35 -15.57
C VAL A 239 -5.98 -5.12 -15.17
N LEU A 240 -5.34 -4.14 -14.51
CA LEU A 240 -6.00 -2.90 -14.10
C LEU A 240 -6.59 -2.14 -15.30
N GLN A 241 -5.84 -2.03 -16.40
CA GLN A 241 -6.32 -1.36 -17.60
C GLN A 241 -7.55 -2.06 -18.18
N GLU A 242 -7.56 -3.41 -18.23
CA GLU A 242 -8.73 -4.19 -18.65
C GLU A 242 -9.95 -3.90 -17.75
N MET A 243 -9.75 -3.87 -16.42
CA MET A 243 -10.83 -3.61 -15.45
C MET A 243 -11.36 -2.16 -15.51
N ILE A 244 -10.49 -1.21 -15.79
CA ILE A 244 -10.86 0.21 -15.97
C ILE A 244 -11.67 0.37 -17.27
N ASP A 245 -11.15 -0.16 -18.39
CA ASP A 245 -11.77 0.01 -19.72
C ASP A 245 -13.15 -0.64 -19.83
N ASN A 246 -13.39 -1.72 -19.10
CA ASN A 246 -14.69 -2.41 -19.09
C ASN A 246 -15.64 -1.92 -17.99
N GLY A 247 -15.21 -0.95 -17.14
CA GLY A 247 -16.01 -0.38 -16.06
C GLY A 247 -16.17 -1.30 -14.84
N GLU A 248 -15.34 -2.32 -14.70
CA GLU A 248 -15.41 -3.28 -13.60
C GLU A 248 -15.05 -2.64 -12.25
N ILE A 249 -14.09 -1.72 -12.24
CA ILE A 249 -13.72 -0.97 -11.02
C ILE A 249 -14.93 -0.21 -10.47
N ASP A 250 -15.67 0.51 -11.31
CA ASP A 250 -16.86 1.24 -10.90
C ASP A 250 -17.95 0.32 -10.35
N GLN A 251 -18.14 -0.86 -10.97
CA GLN A 251 -19.10 -1.85 -10.49
C GLN A 251 -18.70 -2.42 -9.11
N LEU A 252 -17.41 -2.66 -8.89
CA LEU A 252 -16.89 -3.10 -7.60
C LEU A 252 -17.07 -2.03 -6.51
N LEU A 253 -16.81 -0.78 -6.83
CA LEU A 253 -17.08 0.35 -5.91
C LEU A 253 -18.55 0.40 -5.52
N ILE A 254 -19.47 0.31 -6.48
CA ILE A 254 -20.92 0.27 -6.21
C ILE A 254 -21.27 -0.94 -5.32
N LYS A 255 -20.74 -2.13 -5.66
CA LYS A 255 -20.99 -3.39 -4.92
C LYS A 255 -20.59 -3.26 -3.45
N TYR A 256 -19.39 -2.78 -3.18
CA TYR A 256 -18.83 -2.76 -1.83
C TYR A 256 -19.24 -1.52 -1.01
N SER A 257 -19.54 -0.39 -1.65
CA SER A 257 -20.11 0.78 -0.96
C SER A 257 -21.57 0.56 -0.51
N ALA A 258 -22.31 -0.34 -1.16
CA ALA A 258 -23.70 -0.65 -0.79
C ALA A 258 -23.83 -1.68 0.35
N GLN A 259 -22.73 -2.26 0.80
CA GLN A 259 -22.72 -3.29 1.86
C GLN A 259 -22.50 -2.70 3.27
N GLY A 260 -22.42 -1.37 3.38
CA GLY A 260 -22.25 -0.62 4.62
C GLY A 260 -23.53 -0.35 5.37
#